data_f3088cae5a0efebcba4ac4e35b03a74c
#
_entry.id   f3088cae5a0efebcba4ac4e35b03a74c
#
_cell.length_a   1.000
_cell.length_b   1.000
_cell.length_c   1.000
_cell.angle_alpha   90.00
_cell.angle_beta   90.00
_cell.angle_gamma   90.00
#
_symmetry.space_group_name_H-M   'P 1'
#
loop_
_entity.id
_entity.type
_entity.pdbx_description
1 polymer ?
#
loop_
_entity_poly.entity_id
_entity_poly.type
_entity_poly.pdbx_seq_one_letter_code
_entity_poly.pdbx_strand_id
1 'polypeptide(L)'
;MLNEDEWTAYFEKISDVCPWSLEAWNNNEIRVFEEFEEVRPLIGKKAHLYLLPGFSDDDLYNLAEDLDELYEEYEFLWSHPEYTKGGDRAAPVPVLIQQDRELLEYLRGNKQKKA
;
A
#
# COMPACT_ATOMS: atom_id res chain seq x y z
N MET A 1 -17.60 -0.20 5.63
CA MET A 1 -16.31 -0.23 6.35
C MET A 1 -15.76 -1.64 6.39
N LEU A 2 -14.50 -1.81 6.07
CA LEU A 2 -13.85 -3.12 6.07
C LEU A 2 -13.36 -3.46 7.49
N ASN A 3 -13.44 -4.74 7.84
CA ASN A 3 -12.94 -5.18 9.13
C ASN A 3 -11.46 -5.65 9.01
N GLU A 4 -10.85 -5.89 10.16
CA GLU A 4 -9.45 -6.30 10.20
C GLU A 4 -9.21 -7.64 9.49
N ASP A 5 -10.18 -8.55 9.53
CA ASP A 5 -10.04 -9.87 8.90
C ASP A 5 -9.91 -9.76 7.39
N GLU A 6 -10.64 -8.83 6.77
CA GLU A 6 -10.54 -8.62 5.33
C GLU A 6 -9.17 -8.09 4.94
N TRP A 7 -8.62 -7.17 5.72
CA TRP A 7 -7.28 -6.64 5.49
C TRP A 7 -6.20 -7.68 5.75
N THR A 8 -6.36 -8.47 6.80
CA THR A 8 -5.42 -9.56 7.08
C THR A 8 -5.39 -10.55 5.93
N ALA A 9 -6.55 -10.92 5.40
CA ALA A 9 -6.63 -11.81 4.24
C ALA A 9 -5.93 -11.21 3.01
N TYR A 10 -6.10 -9.90 2.79
CA TYR A 10 -5.43 -9.22 1.70
C TYR A 10 -3.89 -9.26 1.86
N PHE A 11 -3.38 -8.95 3.06
CA PHE A 11 -1.94 -8.98 3.29
C PHE A 11 -1.36 -10.39 3.22
N GLU A 12 -2.11 -11.39 3.62
CA GLU A 12 -1.70 -12.79 3.44
C GLU A 12 -1.61 -13.15 1.95
N LYS A 13 -2.56 -12.65 1.16
CA LYS A 13 -2.61 -12.90 -0.27
C LYS A 13 -1.38 -12.35 -0.99
N ILE A 14 -0.89 -11.18 -0.58
CA ILE A 14 0.26 -10.55 -1.21
C ILE A 14 1.59 -10.87 -0.53
N SER A 15 1.59 -11.75 0.46
CA SER A 15 2.79 -12.04 1.27
C SER A 15 3.93 -12.67 0.46
N ASP A 16 3.66 -13.30 -0.66
CA ASP A 16 4.69 -13.84 -1.55
C ASP A 16 5.47 -12.74 -2.27
N VAL A 17 4.88 -11.57 -2.42
CA VAL A 17 5.51 -10.40 -3.06
C VAL A 17 6.02 -9.41 -2.03
N CYS A 18 5.24 -9.21 -0.97
CA CYS A 18 5.53 -8.23 0.08
C CYS A 18 5.39 -8.86 1.47
N PRO A 19 6.29 -9.79 1.84
CA PRO A 19 6.15 -10.48 3.13
C PRO A 19 6.20 -9.55 4.34
N TRP A 20 6.90 -8.42 4.21
CA TRP A 20 7.01 -7.44 5.29
C TRP A 20 5.68 -6.73 5.59
N SER A 21 4.78 -6.66 4.61
CA SER A 21 3.52 -5.94 4.80
C SER A 21 2.58 -6.67 5.76
N LEU A 22 2.56 -7.99 5.71
CA LEU A 22 1.75 -8.77 6.66
C LEU A 22 2.28 -8.60 8.08
N GLU A 23 3.60 -8.65 8.26
CA GLU A 23 4.20 -8.41 9.55
C GLU A 23 3.90 -7.02 10.08
N ALA A 24 4.03 -6.00 9.21
CA ALA A 24 3.72 -4.62 9.58
C ALA A 24 2.25 -4.46 9.97
N TRP A 25 1.36 -5.13 9.26
CA TRP A 25 -0.07 -5.10 9.60
C TRP A 25 -0.32 -5.72 10.97
N ASN A 26 0.26 -6.90 11.22
CA ASN A 26 0.09 -7.59 12.49
C ASN A 26 0.68 -6.81 13.68
N ASN A 27 1.73 -6.04 13.43
CA ASN A 27 2.39 -5.21 14.45
C ASN A 27 1.76 -3.82 14.59
N ASN A 28 0.63 -3.58 13.95
CA ASN A 28 -0.05 -2.29 13.98
C ASN A 28 0.81 -1.13 13.45
N GLU A 29 1.61 -1.42 12.43
CA GLU A 29 2.49 -0.44 11.80
C GLU A 29 1.92 0.14 10.50
N ILE A 30 0.69 -0.24 10.15
CA ILE A 30 -0.03 0.26 8.99
C ILE A 30 -1.31 0.91 9.49
N ARG A 31 -1.52 2.17 9.10
CA ARG A 31 -2.71 2.91 9.48
C ARG A 31 -3.66 3.03 8.28
N VAL A 32 -4.95 2.79 8.52
CA VAL A 32 -5.99 2.86 7.49
C VAL A 32 -6.80 4.15 7.68
N PHE A 33 -6.94 4.92 6.60
CA PHE A 33 -7.79 6.10 6.55
C PHE A 33 -8.98 5.82 5.63
N GLU A 34 -10.17 6.14 6.08
CA GLU A 34 -11.38 5.88 5.30
C GLU A 34 -11.58 6.84 4.13
N GLU A 35 -10.79 7.91 4.08
CA GLU A 35 -10.82 8.87 2.98
C GLU A 35 -9.45 9.50 2.79
N PHE A 36 -9.24 10.13 1.64
CA PHE A 36 -8.00 10.82 1.35
C PHE A 36 -8.28 12.31 1.17
N GLU A 37 -7.76 13.13 2.07
CA GLU A 37 -7.81 14.59 1.96
C GLU A 37 -6.44 15.16 1.64
N GLU A 38 -5.41 14.60 2.27
CA GLU A 38 -4.03 15.05 2.07
C GLU A 38 -3.07 13.94 2.47
N VAL A 39 -1.85 14.03 1.98
CA VAL A 39 -0.77 13.11 2.37
C VAL A 39 -0.37 13.42 3.81
N ARG A 40 -0.36 12.41 4.67
CA ARG A 40 0.00 12.55 6.07
C ARG A 40 1.37 11.94 6.33
N PRO A 41 2.21 12.57 7.19
CA PRO A 41 3.51 12.00 7.53
C PRO A 41 3.38 10.62 8.17
N LEU A 42 4.31 9.73 7.84
CA LEU A 42 4.37 8.38 8.40
C LEU A 42 5.04 8.41 9.78
N ILE A 43 4.33 8.85 10.80
CA ILE A 43 4.87 8.97 12.15
C ILE A 43 4.58 7.69 12.92
N GLY A 44 5.64 6.92 13.19
CA GLY A 44 5.50 5.65 13.92
C GLY A 44 4.82 4.54 13.13
N LYS A 45 4.64 4.72 11.82
CA LYS A 45 4.01 3.73 10.94
C LYS A 45 4.89 3.47 9.74
N LYS A 46 4.76 2.27 9.16
CA LYS A 46 5.51 1.90 7.94
C LYS A 46 4.74 2.23 6.67
N ALA A 47 3.42 2.31 6.78
CA ALA A 47 2.58 2.63 5.63
C ALA A 47 1.26 3.24 6.06
N HIS A 48 0.67 4.02 5.16
CA HIS A 48 -0.71 4.50 5.29
C HIS A 48 -1.52 3.94 4.13
N LEU A 49 -2.72 3.45 4.42
CA LEU A 49 -3.69 3.02 3.42
C LEU A 49 -4.81 4.05 3.39
N TYR A 50 -5.08 4.60 2.21
CA TYR A 50 -6.19 5.52 2.02
C TYR A 50 -7.24 4.83 1.18
N LEU A 51 -8.44 4.66 1.75
CA LEU A 51 -9.56 4.02 1.04
C LEU A 51 -10.18 5.03 0.09
N LEU A 52 -10.35 4.64 -1.16
CA LEU A 52 -10.88 5.51 -2.21
C LEU A 52 -12.03 4.82 -2.94
N PRO A 53 -13.13 4.55 -2.25
CA PRO A 53 -14.28 3.89 -2.87
C PRO A 53 -14.79 4.71 -4.06
N GLY A 54 -15.09 4.04 -5.14
CA GLY A 54 -15.55 4.72 -6.36
C GLY A 54 -14.46 5.09 -7.33
N PHE A 55 -13.17 5.00 -6.94
CA PHE A 55 -12.09 5.26 -7.87
C PHE A 55 -11.91 4.07 -8.84
N SER A 56 -11.66 4.38 -10.11
CA SER A 56 -11.27 3.36 -11.07
C SER A 56 -9.76 3.10 -10.94
N ASP A 57 -9.29 2.04 -11.61
CA ASP A 57 -7.85 1.77 -11.66
C ASP A 57 -7.08 2.91 -12.32
N ASP A 58 -7.64 3.54 -13.36
CA ASP A 58 -7.02 4.69 -14.01
C ASP A 58 -6.92 5.88 -13.05
N ASP A 59 -7.96 6.12 -12.26
CA ASP A 59 -7.97 7.20 -11.27
C ASP A 59 -6.88 6.99 -10.24
N LEU A 60 -6.74 5.76 -9.74
CA LEU A 60 -5.72 5.42 -8.77
C LEU A 60 -4.31 5.55 -9.35
N TYR A 61 -4.12 5.07 -10.57
CA TYR A 61 -2.83 5.18 -11.25
C TYR A 61 -2.40 6.64 -11.38
N ASN A 62 -3.30 7.48 -11.86
CA ASN A 62 -2.99 8.90 -12.06
C ASN A 62 -2.70 9.61 -10.74
N LEU A 63 -3.48 9.32 -9.71
CA LEU A 63 -3.25 9.91 -8.39
C LEU A 63 -1.89 9.48 -7.83
N ALA A 64 -1.56 8.20 -7.90
CA ALA A 64 -0.29 7.69 -7.40
C ALA A 64 0.90 8.32 -8.14
N GLU A 65 0.81 8.45 -9.46
CA GLU A 65 1.85 9.08 -10.27
C GLU A 65 2.05 10.54 -9.87
N ASP A 66 0.96 11.29 -9.71
CA ASP A 66 1.03 12.70 -9.33
C ASP A 66 1.67 12.87 -7.95
N LEU A 67 1.31 12.01 -7.00
CA LEU A 67 1.86 12.09 -5.66
C LEU A 67 3.32 11.67 -5.61
N ASP A 68 3.73 10.68 -6.41
CA ASP A 68 5.13 10.29 -6.51
C ASP A 68 6.00 11.45 -7.00
N GLU A 69 5.49 12.28 -7.91
CA GLU A 69 6.21 13.45 -8.38
C GLU A 69 6.29 14.55 -7.32
N LEU A 70 5.23 14.71 -6.52
CA LEU A 70 5.16 15.76 -5.52
C LEU A 70 5.95 15.46 -4.25
N TYR A 71 6.05 14.19 -3.88
CA TYR A 71 6.66 13.77 -2.61
C TYR A 71 7.78 12.77 -2.87
N GLU A 72 9.01 13.26 -2.89
CA GLU A 72 10.18 12.41 -3.13
C GLU A 72 10.46 11.44 -1.98
N GLU A 73 10.06 11.79 -0.76
CA GLU A 73 10.30 10.93 0.41
C GLU A 73 9.38 9.72 0.48
N TYR A 74 8.30 9.71 -0.30
CA TYR A 74 7.32 8.62 -0.28
C TYR A 74 7.20 7.95 -1.62
N GLU A 75 6.83 6.66 -1.60
CA GLU A 75 6.42 5.93 -2.78
C GLU A 75 4.94 5.61 -2.63
N PHE A 76 4.16 5.87 -3.67
CA PHE A 76 2.73 5.65 -3.67
C PHE A 76 2.39 4.49 -4.60
N LEU A 77 1.75 3.48 -4.03
CA LEU A 77 1.26 2.33 -4.76
C LEU A 77 -0.26 2.35 -4.69
N TRP A 78 -0.89 1.50 -5.48
CA TRP A 78 -2.34 1.43 -5.48
C TRP A 78 -2.80 0.00 -5.76
N SER A 79 -4.03 -0.31 -5.34
CA SER A 79 -4.64 -1.59 -5.64
C SER A 79 -6.14 -1.39 -5.82
N HIS A 80 -6.73 -2.22 -6.66
CA HIS A 80 -8.14 -2.14 -7.02
C HIS A 80 -8.75 -3.53 -7.02
N PRO A 81 -10.02 -3.69 -6.59
CA PRO A 81 -10.65 -5.02 -6.57
C PRO A 81 -10.66 -5.73 -7.91
N GLU A 82 -10.67 -4.99 -9.01
CA GLU A 82 -10.70 -5.55 -10.36
C GLU A 82 -9.31 -5.69 -10.99
N TYR A 83 -8.26 -5.25 -10.29
CA TYR A 83 -6.90 -5.32 -10.83
C TYR A 83 -6.29 -6.66 -10.50
N THR A 84 -6.21 -7.53 -11.49
CA THR A 84 -5.73 -8.91 -11.33
C THR A 84 -4.48 -9.21 -12.16
N LYS A 85 -3.86 -8.21 -12.79
CA LYS A 85 -2.63 -8.41 -13.53
C LYS A 85 -1.51 -8.87 -12.61
N GLY A 86 -0.82 -9.94 -12.99
CA GLY A 86 0.27 -10.48 -12.20
C GLY A 86 -0.17 -11.36 -11.05
N GLY A 87 -1.42 -11.81 -11.04
CA GLY A 87 -1.95 -12.72 -10.04
C GLY A 87 -3.08 -12.13 -9.22
N ASP A 88 -3.53 -12.86 -8.22
CA ASP A 88 -4.64 -12.45 -7.37
C ASP A 88 -4.15 -11.54 -6.25
N ARG A 89 -3.98 -10.27 -6.57
CA ARG A 89 -3.52 -9.24 -5.62
C ARG A 89 -4.54 -8.13 -5.46
N ALA A 90 -5.78 -8.40 -5.80
CA ALA A 90 -6.84 -7.42 -5.71
C ALA A 90 -7.13 -7.04 -4.26
N ALA A 91 -7.19 -5.73 -3.99
CA ALA A 91 -7.57 -5.24 -2.66
C ALA A 91 -9.09 -5.35 -2.47
N PRO A 92 -9.56 -5.39 -1.21
CA PRO A 92 -11.01 -5.43 -0.95
C PRO A 92 -11.76 -4.20 -1.48
N VAL A 93 -11.10 -3.04 -1.51
CA VAL A 93 -11.64 -1.79 -2.06
C VAL A 93 -10.53 -1.06 -2.78
N PRO A 94 -10.84 -0.07 -3.64
CA PRO A 94 -9.80 0.76 -4.21
C PRO A 94 -9.00 1.45 -3.11
N VAL A 95 -7.68 1.34 -3.16
CA VAL A 95 -6.81 1.84 -2.09
C VAL A 95 -5.53 2.45 -2.66
N LEU A 96 -5.11 3.56 -2.03
CA LEU A 96 -3.81 4.17 -2.27
C LEU A 96 -2.92 3.83 -1.08
N ILE A 97 -1.68 3.43 -1.34
CA ILE A 97 -0.74 2.99 -0.32
C ILE A 97 0.45 3.95 -0.32
N GLN A 98 0.66 4.62 0.81
CA GLN A 98 1.80 5.51 1.00
C GLN A 98 2.86 4.78 1.82
N GLN A 99 4.09 4.75 1.31
CA GLN A 99 5.19 4.07 1.97
C GLN A 99 6.42 4.97 1.97
N ASP A 100 7.33 4.74 2.92
CA ASP A 100 8.60 5.45 2.97
C ASP A 100 9.50 4.90 1.85
N ARG A 101 9.94 5.77 0.95
CA ARG A 101 10.74 5.35 -0.21
C ARG A 101 12.10 4.80 0.21
N GLU A 102 12.74 5.44 1.16
CA GLU A 102 14.04 5.01 1.66
C GLU A 102 13.95 3.62 2.31
N LEU A 103 12.92 3.39 3.11
CA LEU A 103 12.70 2.10 3.73
C LEU A 103 12.46 1.01 2.68
N LEU A 104 11.65 1.31 1.66
CA LEU A 104 11.39 0.36 0.59
C LEU A 104 12.67 0.01 -0.18
N GLU A 105 13.49 0.99 -0.50
CA GLU A 105 14.75 0.76 -1.19
C GLU A 105 15.68 -0.09 -0.34
N TYR A 106 15.73 0.17 0.95
CA TYR A 106 16.52 -0.63 1.89
C TYR A 106 16.05 -2.09 1.91
N LEU A 107 14.74 -2.30 2.02
CA LEU A 107 14.18 -3.66 2.05
C LEU A 107 14.42 -4.41 0.73
N ARG A 108 14.26 -3.72 -0.40
CA ARG A 108 14.53 -4.30 -1.72
C ARG A 108 16.00 -4.61 -1.90
N GLY A 109 16.88 -3.72 -1.43
CA GLY A 109 18.32 -3.92 -1.49
C GLY A 109 18.78 -5.10 -0.67
N ASN A 110 18.27 -5.26 0.54
CA ASN A 110 18.59 -6.39 1.39
C ASN A 110 18.13 -7.71 0.77
N LYS A 111 16.93 -7.71 0.20
CA LYS A 111 16.40 -8.89 -0.47
C LYS A 111 17.27 -9.29 -1.67
N GLN A 112 17.74 -8.31 -2.42
CA GLN A 112 18.60 -8.56 -3.57
C GLN A 112 19.97 -9.05 -3.15
N LYS A 113 20.51 -8.53 -2.06
CA LYS A 113 21.84 -8.94 -1.57
C LYS A 113 21.90 -10.36 -1.05
N LYS A 114 20.76 -10.91 -0.68
CA LYS A 114 20.67 -12.29 -0.18
C LYS A 114 20.54 -13.32 -1.28
N ALA A 115 20.30 -12.86 -2.48
CA ALA A 115 20.10 -13.76 -3.62
C ALA A 115 21.41 -14.39 -4.10
#